data_e380ef180757e79268a72f3c02ea2e89
#
_entry.id   e380ef180757e79268a72f3c02ea2e89
#
_cell.length_a   1.000
_cell.length_b   1.000
_cell.length_c   1.000
_cell.angle_alpha   90.00
_cell.angle_beta   90.00
_cell.angle_gamma   90.00
#
_symmetry.space_group_name_H-M   'P 1'
#
loop_
_entity.id
_entity.type
_entity.pdbx_description
1 polymer ?
#
loop_
_entity_poly.entity_id
_entity_poly.type
_entity_poly.pdbx_seq_one_letter_code
_entity_poly.pdbx_strand_id
1 'polypeptide(L)'
;MTAFVAQFSVAAIAAYGIGVRLMSISWTVSGAVGQATATGVGQNLGSNTPDRAAEVVWKATAATMAVLFAAAGLVVAFPAAAIGVFIDEPAVIEEGIGFLRIVAPSWAFFGGVMVIQGGFRGAGVTKVAMVLSFLSRWIFRVPVALVLAFGWVYTLPGGLTLAALGWGVDGLWWAYAAGAVGSFVVAVGWFRLGTWKGGVVDSEASTPAPTD
;
A
#
# COMPACT_ATOMS: atom_id res chain seq x y z
N MET A 1 -8.35 -1.91 -10.59
CA MET A 1 -7.64 -0.86 -11.39
C MET A 1 -7.58 -1.23 -12.87
N THR A 2 -7.22 -2.44 -13.25
CA THR A 2 -7.16 -2.83 -14.67
C THR A 2 -8.43 -2.49 -15.45
N ALA A 3 -9.62 -2.75 -14.87
CA ALA A 3 -10.90 -2.40 -15.50
C ALA A 3 -11.11 -0.88 -15.71
N PHE A 4 -10.52 -0.04 -14.88
CA PHE A 4 -10.57 1.41 -15.04
C PHE A 4 -9.58 1.88 -16.11
N VAL A 5 -8.34 1.36 -16.09
CA VAL A 5 -7.32 1.69 -17.11
C VAL A 5 -7.78 1.27 -18.51
N ALA A 6 -8.49 0.15 -18.63
CA ALA A 6 -9.01 -0.36 -19.90
C ALA A 6 -10.04 0.56 -20.60
N GLN A 7 -10.54 1.58 -19.91
CA GLN A 7 -11.49 2.56 -20.48
C GLN A 7 -10.78 3.71 -21.21
N PHE A 8 -9.45 3.79 -21.13
CA PHE A 8 -8.69 4.89 -21.73
C PHE A 8 -8.01 4.44 -23.04
N SER A 9 -6.76 4.04 -23.01
CA SER A 9 -6.02 3.68 -24.21
C SER A 9 -5.30 2.33 -24.10
N VAL A 10 -4.99 1.72 -25.26
CA VAL A 10 -4.18 0.49 -25.29
C VAL A 10 -2.77 0.76 -24.75
N ALA A 11 -2.21 1.94 -25.01
CA ALA A 11 -0.91 2.37 -24.50
C ALA A 11 -0.93 2.45 -22.97
N ALA A 12 -2.00 3.01 -22.36
CA ALA A 12 -2.17 3.08 -20.92
C ALA A 12 -2.28 1.68 -20.28
N ILE A 13 -2.96 0.73 -20.93
CA ILE A 13 -3.03 -0.67 -20.45
C ILE A 13 -1.65 -1.31 -20.44
N ALA A 14 -0.89 -1.14 -21.53
CA ALA A 14 0.47 -1.69 -21.67
C ALA A 14 1.42 -1.06 -20.62
N ALA A 15 1.41 0.27 -20.51
CA ALA A 15 2.20 1.00 -19.52
C ALA A 15 1.87 0.58 -18.09
N TYR A 16 0.59 0.43 -17.76
CA TYR A 16 0.15 -0.08 -16.47
C TYR A 16 0.66 -1.51 -16.21
N GLY A 17 0.61 -2.39 -17.21
CA GLY A 17 1.13 -3.74 -17.13
C GLY A 17 2.62 -3.79 -16.78
N ILE A 18 3.43 -2.98 -17.48
CA ILE A 18 4.87 -2.83 -17.22
C ILE A 18 5.10 -2.22 -15.84
N GLY A 19 4.36 -1.17 -15.50
CA GLY A 19 4.44 -0.51 -14.20
C GLY A 19 4.14 -1.46 -13.03
N VAL A 20 3.11 -2.31 -13.15
CA VAL A 20 2.79 -3.36 -12.16
C VAL A 20 3.93 -4.38 -12.05
N ARG A 21 4.59 -4.71 -13.15
CA ARG A 21 5.73 -5.63 -13.16
C ARG A 21 6.93 -5.06 -12.41
N LEU A 22 7.25 -3.79 -12.61
CA LEU A 22 8.28 -3.09 -11.85
C LEU A 22 7.91 -3.01 -10.36
N MET A 23 6.66 -2.68 -10.07
CA MET A 23 6.14 -2.59 -8.71
C MET A 23 6.13 -3.95 -7.97
N SER A 24 6.04 -5.08 -8.69
CA SER A 24 6.05 -6.41 -8.09
C SER A 24 7.33 -6.71 -7.32
N ILE A 25 8.45 -6.10 -7.70
CA ILE A 25 9.72 -6.20 -6.97
C ILE A 25 9.56 -5.60 -5.57
N SER A 26 8.94 -4.41 -5.47
CA SER A 26 8.68 -3.76 -4.18
C SER A 26 7.72 -4.57 -3.31
N TRP A 27 6.74 -5.25 -3.91
CA TRP A 27 5.82 -6.13 -3.19
C TRP A 27 6.51 -7.35 -2.60
N THR A 28 7.39 -7.98 -3.38
CA THR A 28 8.15 -9.16 -2.94
C THR A 28 9.06 -8.81 -1.77
N VAL A 29 9.83 -7.73 -1.88
CA VAL A 29 10.71 -7.26 -0.80
C VAL A 29 9.91 -6.91 0.45
N SER A 30 8.85 -6.10 0.30
CA SER A 30 8.02 -5.69 1.43
C SER A 30 7.28 -6.85 2.08
N GLY A 31 6.85 -7.83 1.29
CA GLY A 31 6.21 -9.04 1.78
C GLY A 31 7.16 -9.90 2.62
N ALA A 32 8.39 -10.08 2.15
CA ALA A 32 9.43 -10.83 2.87
C ALA A 32 9.78 -10.14 4.21
N VAL A 33 10.01 -8.82 4.19
CA VAL A 33 10.27 -8.05 5.42
C VAL A 33 9.07 -8.08 6.36
N GLY A 34 7.84 -7.96 5.83
CA GLY A 34 6.61 -8.06 6.63
C GLY A 34 6.47 -9.42 7.31
N GLN A 35 6.85 -10.51 6.63
CA GLN A 35 6.85 -11.86 7.22
C GLN A 35 7.91 -12.01 8.32
N ALA A 36 9.14 -11.54 8.07
CA ALA A 36 10.19 -11.52 9.07
C ALA A 36 9.81 -10.67 10.29
N THR A 37 9.14 -9.53 10.06
CA THR A 37 8.62 -8.67 11.13
C THR A 37 7.56 -9.40 11.96
N ALA A 38 6.67 -10.17 11.34
CA ALA A 38 5.67 -10.95 12.06
C ALA A 38 6.32 -11.97 12.99
N THR A 39 7.34 -12.67 12.53
CA THR A 39 8.12 -13.62 13.35
C THR A 39 8.80 -12.89 14.53
N GLY A 40 9.48 -11.77 14.26
CA GLY A 40 10.16 -10.99 15.30
C GLY A 40 9.20 -10.44 16.35
N VAL A 41 8.02 -9.97 15.94
CA VAL A 41 6.97 -9.51 16.87
C VAL A 41 6.44 -10.66 17.73
N GLY A 42 6.11 -11.81 17.12
CA GLY A 42 5.63 -12.98 17.85
C GLY A 42 6.62 -13.47 18.91
N GLN A 43 7.91 -13.55 18.57
CA GLN A 43 8.98 -13.94 19.50
C GLN A 43 9.12 -12.96 20.67
N ASN A 44 9.09 -11.65 20.41
CA ASN A 44 9.22 -10.64 21.46
C ASN A 44 7.99 -10.58 22.35
N LEU A 45 6.78 -10.76 21.82
CA LEU A 45 5.57 -10.84 22.64
C LEU A 45 5.55 -12.13 23.48
N GLY A 46 5.94 -13.27 22.91
CA GLY A 46 6.06 -14.53 23.67
C GLY A 46 7.10 -14.48 24.80
N SER A 47 8.13 -13.61 24.68
CA SER A 47 9.10 -13.33 25.75
C SER A 47 8.72 -12.14 26.65
N ASN A 48 7.48 -11.67 26.59
CA ASN A 48 6.94 -10.56 27.36
C ASN A 48 7.74 -9.24 27.22
N THR A 49 8.21 -8.96 26.00
CA THR A 49 8.96 -7.73 25.66
C THR A 49 8.26 -6.91 24.58
N PRO A 50 7.05 -6.33 24.84
CA PRO A 50 6.23 -5.66 23.83
C PRO A 50 6.89 -4.40 23.26
N ASP A 51 7.75 -3.72 24.00
CA ASP A 51 8.44 -2.53 23.51
C ASP A 51 9.53 -2.90 22.46
N ARG A 52 10.21 -4.05 22.66
CA ARG A 52 11.09 -4.60 21.62
C ARG A 52 10.33 -5.03 20.38
N ALA A 53 9.14 -5.62 20.54
CA ALA A 53 8.28 -5.94 19.43
C ALA A 53 7.91 -4.68 18.61
N ALA A 54 7.57 -3.57 19.28
CA ALA A 54 7.30 -2.30 18.64
C ALA A 54 8.53 -1.76 17.90
N GLU A 55 9.70 -1.84 18.51
CA GLU A 55 10.98 -1.39 17.94
C GLU A 55 11.31 -2.15 16.65
N VAL A 56 11.09 -3.48 16.62
CA VAL A 56 11.27 -4.32 15.42
C VAL A 56 10.40 -3.79 14.28
N VAL A 57 9.12 -3.50 14.51
CA VAL A 57 8.21 -2.99 13.48
C VAL A 57 8.67 -1.64 12.97
N TRP A 58 9.02 -0.69 13.86
CA TRP A 58 9.44 0.66 13.43
C TRP A 58 10.75 0.65 12.66
N LYS A 59 11.75 -0.10 13.12
CA LYS A 59 13.04 -0.23 12.42
C LYS A 59 12.88 -0.90 11.06
N ALA A 60 12.12 -2.00 10.99
CA ALA A 60 11.85 -2.68 9.74
C ALA A 60 11.07 -1.79 8.76
N THR A 61 10.07 -1.03 9.24
CA THR A 61 9.31 -0.08 8.42
C THR A 61 10.21 1.01 7.88
N ALA A 62 11.03 1.65 8.72
CA ALA A 62 11.92 2.72 8.30
C ALA A 62 12.97 2.23 7.28
N ALA A 63 13.59 1.07 7.52
CA ALA A 63 14.55 0.47 6.60
C ALA A 63 13.92 0.12 5.25
N THR A 64 12.74 -0.51 5.26
CA THR A 64 12.01 -0.85 4.03
C THR A 64 11.63 0.39 3.24
N MET A 65 11.12 1.42 3.91
CA MET A 65 10.76 2.69 3.26
C MET A 65 12.00 3.38 2.67
N ALA A 66 13.13 3.40 3.38
CA ALA A 66 14.37 4.01 2.89
C ALA A 66 14.86 3.31 1.60
N VAL A 67 14.88 1.98 1.58
CA VAL A 67 15.28 1.19 0.41
C VAL A 67 14.32 1.43 -0.76
N LEU A 68 13.01 1.44 -0.51
CA LEU A 68 12.01 1.63 -1.56
C LEU A 68 11.98 3.08 -2.06
N PHE A 69 12.24 4.08 -1.22
CA PHE A 69 12.41 5.47 -1.68
C PHE A 69 13.66 5.62 -2.55
N ALA A 70 14.77 4.97 -2.20
CA ALA A 70 15.96 4.98 -3.04
C ALA A 70 15.70 4.32 -4.40
N ALA A 71 15.05 3.16 -4.41
CA ALA A 71 14.66 2.47 -5.65
C ALA A 71 13.67 3.31 -6.49
N ALA A 72 12.66 3.90 -5.86
CA ALA A 72 11.72 4.80 -6.51
C ALA A 72 12.41 6.04 -7.09
N GLY A 73 13.34 6.63 -6.35
CA GLY A 73 14.15 7.77 -6.82
C GLY A 73 14.95 7.44 -8.08
N LEU A 74 15.55 6.25 -8.14
CA LEU A 74 16.26 5.78 -9.33
C LEU A 74 15.31 5.63 -10.53
N VAL A 75 14.16 5.01 -10.33
CA VAL A 75 13.16 4.80 -11.39
C VAL A 75 12.55 6.13 -11.86
N VAL A 76 12.31 7.08 -10.95
CA VAL A 76 11.81 8.43 -11.29
C VAL A 76 12.88 9.27 -12.01
N ALA A 77 14.16 9.07 -11.71
CA ALA A 77 15.25 9.75 -12.40
C ALA A 77 15.43 9.25 -13.86
N PHE A 78 15.17 7.97 -14.12
CA PHE A 78 15.36 7.33 -15.42
C PHE A 78 14.10 6.56 -15.89
N PRO A 79 12.91 7.20 -15.94
CA PRO A 79 11.65 6.48 -16.17
C PRO A 79 11.55 5.91 -17.58
N ALA A 80 12.05 6.65 -18.60
CA ALA A 80 12.06 6.19 -19.98
C ALA A 80 12.92 4.93 -20.16
N ALA A 81 14.09 4.88 -19.53
CA ALA A 81 14.95 3.70 -19.54
C ALA A 81 14.29 2.52 -18.83
N ALA A 82 13.63 2.76 -17.69
CA ALA A 82 12.95 1.71 -16.95
C ALA A 82 11.80 1.06 -17.73
N ILE A 83 11.04 1.82 -18.52
CA ILE A 83 9.99 1.29 -19.39
C ILE A 83 10.60 0.69 -20.68
N GLY A 84 11.62 1.35 -21.25
CA GLY A 84 12.27 0.94 -22.50
C GLY A 84 12.96 -0.42 -22.45
N VAL A 85 13.27 -0.93 -21.24
CA VAL A 85 13.74 -2.32 -21.08
C VAL A 85 12.68 -3.35 -21.52
N PHE A 86 11.39 -2.98 -21.50
CA PHE A 86 10.28 -3.89 -21.77
C PHE A 86 9.64 -3.68 -23.15
N ILE A 87 9.69 -2.45 -23.67
CA ILE A 87 9.02 -2.08 -24.93
C ILE A 87 9.65 -0.83 -25.56
N ASP A 88 9.69 -0.79 -26.90
CA ASP A 88 10.22 0.33 -27.68
C ASP A 88 9.12 1.25 -28.27
N GLU A 89 7.84 0.98 -27.94
CA GLU A 89 6.71 1.77 -28.44
C GLU A 89 6.63 3.14 -27.76
N PRO A 90 6.81 4.28 -28.50
CA PRO A 90 6.88 5.61 -27.91
C PRO A 90 5.65 6.00 -27.08
N ALA A 91 4.44 5.65 -27.55
CA ALA A 91 3.19 5.97 -26.85
C ALA A 91 3.10 5.26 -25.49
N VAL A 92 3.61 4.02 -25.39
CA VAL A 92 3.63 3.26 -24.14
C VAL A 92 4.70 3.80 -23.19
N ILE A 93 5.85 4.23 -23.73
CA ILE A 93 6.92 4.85 -22.95
C ILE A 93 6.42 6.15 -22.32
N GLU A 94 5.73 7.01 -23.07
CA GLU A 94 5.19 8.28 -22.58
C GLU A 94 4.20 8.07 -21.43
N GLU A 95 3.23 7.19 -21.60
CA GLU A 95 2.26 6.83 -20.55
C GLU A 95 2.96 6.20 -19.34
N GLY A 96 3.97 5.36 -19.56
CA GLY A 96 4.75 4.73 -18.52
C GLY A 96 5.58 5.71 -17.71
N ILE A 97 6.11 6.76 -18.32
CA ILE A 97 6.80 7.86 -17.63
C ILE A 97 5.85 8.56 -16.66
N GLY A 98 4.62 8.90 -17.11
CA GLY A 98 3.57 9.47 -16.26
C GLY A 98 3.25 8.58 -15.05
N PHE A 99 3.01 7.29 -15.33
CA PHE A 99 2.78 6.29 -14.29
C PHE A 99 3.91 6.24 -13.26
N LEU A 100 5.16 6.09 -13.69
CA LEU A 100 6.30 5.92 -12.78
C LEU A 100 6.56 7.16 -11.94
N ARG A 101 6.45 8.36 -12.51
CA ARG A 101 6.65 9.62 -11.77
C ARG A 101 5.65 9.80 -10.64
N ILE A 102 4.41 9.35 -10.82
CA ILE A 102 3.34 9.51 -9.82
C ILE A 102 3.33 8.33 -8.85
N VAL A 103 3.46 7.10 -9.36
CA VAL A 103 3.22 5.89 -8.54
C VAL A 103 4.47 5.39 -7.85
N ALA A 104 5.68 5.52 -8.44
CA ALA A 104 6.89 4.96 -7.84
C ALA A 104 7.18 5.52 -6.43
N PRO A 105 7.04 6.82 -6.14
CA PRO A 105 7.21 7.33 -4.77
C PRO A 105 6.28 6.68 -3.74
N SER A 106 5.11 6.22 -4.17
CA SER A 106 4.14 5.55 -3.28
C SER A 106 4.53 4.12 -2.88
N TRP A 107 5.53 3.50 -3.56
CA TRP A 107 6.00 2.15 -3.22
C TRP A 107 6.52 2.06 -1.79
N ALA A 108 7.19 3.08 -1.31
CA ALA A 108 7.70 3.13 0.06
C ALA A 108 6.57 3.11 1.09
N PHE A 109 5.51 3.87 0.86
CA PHE A 109 4.34 3.88 1.75
C PHE A 109 3.61 2.54 1.73
N PHE A 110 3.44 1.95 0.56
CA PHE A 110 2.88 0.62 0.43
C PHE A 110 3.71 -0.44 1.17
N GLY A 111 5.05 -0.39 1.01
CA GLY A 111 5.98 -1.26 1.73
C GLY A 111 5.87 -1.09 3.23
N GLY A 112 5.80 0.15 3.72
CA GLY A 112 5.58 0.46 5.13
C GLY A 112 4.30 -0.15 5.68
N VAL A 113 3.19 -0.06 4.92
CA VAL A 113 1.91 -0.72 5.29
C VAL A 113 2.10 -2.24 5.42
N MET A 114 2.79 -2.89 4.48
CA MET A 114 2.99 -4.34 4.51
C MET A 114 3.80 -4.78 5.73
N VAL A 115 4.82 -4.01 6.12
CA VAL A 115 5.64 -4.29 7.30
C VAL A 115 4.81 -4.12 8.58
N ILE A 116 4.06 -3.02 8.71
CA ILE A 116 3.18 -2.78 9.87
C ILE A 116 2.10 -3.86 9.97
N GLN A 117 1.51 -4.27 8.85
CA GLN A 117 0.58 -5.42 8.82
C GLN A 117 1.25 -6.72 9.28
N GLY A 118 2.55 -6.90 8.97
CA GLY A 118 3.36 -7.98 9.53
C GLY A 118 3.39 -7.93 11.05
N GLY A 119 3.59 -6.75 11.62
CA GLY A 119 3.52 -6.52 13.06
C GLY A 119 2.18 -6.95 13.67
N PHE A 120 1.06 -6.53 13.09
CA PHE A 120 -0.27 -6.95 13.53
C PHE A 120 -0.48 -8.47 13.42
N ARG A 121 0.00 -9.09 12.34
CA ARG A 121 -0.08 -10.56 12.17
C ARG A 121 0.73 -11.29 13.23
N GLY A 122 1.96 -10.82 13.51
CA GLY A 122 2.83 -11.37 14.55
C GLY A 122 2.26 -11.25 15.96
N ALA A 123 1.44 -10.23 16.20
CA ALA A 123 0.70 -10.05 17.44
C ALA A 123 -0.65 -10.83 17.51
N GLY A 124 -0.98 -11.63 16.49
CA GLY A 124 -2.25 -12.36 16.42
C GLY A 124 -3.46 -11.50 16.02
N VAL A 125 -3.29 -10.18 15.77
CA VAL A 125 -4.38 -9.24 15.47
C VAL A 125 -4.60 -9.14 13.96
N THR A 126 -4.87 -10.27 13.31
CA THR A 126 -4.98 -10.38 11.84
C THR A 126 -6.14 -9.59 11.24
N LYS A 127 -7.23 -9.37 12.01
CA LYS A 127 -8.37 -8.57 11.56
C LYS A 127 -7.98 -7.14 11.17
N VAL A 128 -7.05 -6.52 11.90
CA VAL A 128 -6.55 -5.18 11.58
C VAL A 128 -5.83 -5.15 10.24
N ALA A 129 -4.99 -6.15 9.94
CA ALA A 129 -4.33 -6.25 8.65
C ALA A 129 -5.33 -6.38 7.48
N MET A 130 -6.42 -7.12 7.68
CA MET A 130 -7.51 -7.23 6.71
C MET A 130 -8.22 -5.88 6.50
N VAL A 131 -8.58 -5.19 7.59
CA VAL A 131 -9.26 -3.88 7.54
C VAL A 131 -8.37 -2.84 6.84
N LEU A 132 -7.07 -2.79 7.13
CA LEU A 132 -6.13 -1.90 6.44
C LEU A 132 -6.08 -2.16 4.94
N SER A 133 -6.10 -3.43 4.52
CA SER A 133 -6.14 -3.80 3.10
C SER A 133 -7.44 -3.39 2.42
N PHE A 134 -8.57 -3.49 3.12
CA PHE A 134 -9.87 -3.04 2.64
C PHE A 134 -9.92 -1.52 2.51
N LEU A 135 -9.51 -0.77 3.53
CA LEU A 135 -9.46 0.69 3.53
C LEU A 135 -8.60 1.22 2.39
N SER A 136 -7.40 0.63 2.20
CA SER A 136 -6.50 1.00 1.11
C SER A 136 -7.16 0.98 -0.25
N ARG A 137 -7.94 -0.05 -0.51
CA ARG A 137 -8.52 -0.31 -1.82
C ARG A 137 -9.86 0.38 -2.02
N TRP A 138 -10.75 0.26 -1.04
CA TRP A 138 -12.15 0.66 -1.19
C TRP A 138 -12.45 2.07 -0.66
N ILE A 139 -11.73 2.54 0.34
CA ILE A 139 -11.98 3.86 0.93
C ILE A 139 -11.05 4.92 0.31
N PHE A 140 -9.79 4.59 0.10
CA PHE A 140 -8.84 5.58 -0.44
C PHE A 140 -8.71 5.50 -1.95
N ARG A 141 -8.46 4.31 -2.53
CA ARG A 141 -8.12 4.20 -3.95
C ARG A 141 -9.33 4.34 -4.88
N VAL A 142 -10.41 3.59 -4.63
CA VAL A 142 -11.57 3.57 -5.55
C VAL A 142 -12.28 4.92 -5.58
N PRO A 143 -12.66 5.57 -4.46
CA PRO A 143 -13.32 6.87 -4.50
C PRO A 143 -12.45 7.96 -5.14
N VAL A 144 -11.15 7.99 -4.82
CA VAL A 144 -10.21 8.95 -5.42
C VAL A 144 -10.10 8.73 -6.93
N ALA A 145 -10.06 7.46 -7.40
CA ALA A 145 -10.05 7.15 -8.83
C ALA A 145 -11.33 7.65 -9.52
N LEU A 146 -12.49 7.46 -8.90
CA LEU A 146 -13.76 7.93 -9.46
C LEU A 146 -13.83 9.46 -9.54
N VAL A 147 -13.29 10.16 -8.56
CA VAL A 147 -13.31 11.64 -8.52
C VAL A 147 -12.25 12.23 -9.45
N LEU A 148 -11.04 11.66 -9.50
CA LEU A 148 -9.94 12.24 -10.28
C LEU A 148 -9.94 11.82 -11.74
N ALA A 149 -10.24 10.55 -12.05
CA ALA A 149 -10.06 10.02 -13.41
C ALA A 149 -11.25 10.26 -14.34
N PHE A 150 -12.47 10.25 -13.81
CA PHE A 150 -13.68 10.31 -14.62
C PHE A 150 -14.33 11.70 -14.52
N GLY A 151 -14.84 12.21 -15.66
CA GLY A 151 -15.50 13.53 -15.74
C GLY A 151 -17.02 13.44 -15.55
N TRP A 152 -17.49 12.92 -14.40
CA TRP A 152 -18.92 12.88 -14.10
C TRP A 152 -19.37 14.10 -13.27
N VAL A 153 -20.61 14.48 -13.45
CA VAL A 153 -21.27 15.54 -12.67
C VAL A 153 -22.56 14.96 -12.08
N TYR A 154 -22.72 15.07 -10.78
CA TYR A 154 -23.91 14.62 -10.06
C TYR A 154 -24.48 15.72 -9.19
N THR A 155 -25.74 16.07 -9.45
CA THR A 155 -26.46 17.07 -8.64
C THR A 155 -27.32 16.35 -7.61
N LEU A 156 -27.05 16.61 -6.34
CA LEU A 156 -27.81 16.07 -5.21
C LEU A 156 -29.19 16.74 -5.11
N PRO A 157 -30.21 16.04 -4.57
CA PRO A 157 -31.46 16.69 -4.16
C PRO A 157 -31.14 17.83 -3.16
N GLY A 158 -31.45 19.07 -3.55
CA GLY A 158 -31.05 20.27 -2.78
C GLY A 158 -30.10 21.20 -3.50
N GLY A 159 -29.69 20.87 -4.74
CA GLY A 159 -28.91 21.77 -5.62
C GLY A 159 -27.40 21.72 -5.45
N LEU A 160 -26.84 20.90 -4.51
CA LEU A 160 -25.41 20.71 -4.41
C LEU A 160 -24.90 19.86 -5.57
N THR A 161 -24.00 20.41 -6.36
CA THR A 161 -23.40 19.71 -7.52
C THR A 161 -22.02 19.19 -7.14
N LEU A 162 -21.85 17.88 -7.28
CA LEU A 162 -20.54 17.20 -7.18
C LEU A 162 -20.02 16.99 -8.59
N ALA A 163 -18.81 17.48 -8.88
CA ALA A 163 -18.17 17.29 -10.17
C ALA A 163 -16.83 16.56 -9.97
N ALA A 164 -16.58 15.58 -10.79
CA ALA A 164 -15.29 14.92 -10.89
C ALA A 164 -14.33 15.72 -11.76
N LEU A 165 -13.02 15.60 -11.50
CA LEU A 165 -12.01 16.45 -12.12
C LEU A 165 -11.66 16.04 -13.56
N GLY A 166 -11.89 14.78 -13.94
CA GLY A 166 -11.69 14.32 -15.31
C GLY A 166 -10.23 14.33 -15.78
N TRP A 167 -9.27 14.07 -14.87
CA TRP A 167 -7.84 14.04 -15.20
C TRP A 167 -7.42 12.81 -16.04
N GLY A 168 -8.38 11.98 -16.45
CA GLY A 168 -8.10 10.81 -17.26
C GLY A 168 -7.22 9.78 -16.54
N VAL A 169 -6.25 9.23 -17.27
CA VAL A 169 -5.36 8.18 -16.76
C VAL A 169 -4.52 8.66 -15.58
N ASP A 170 -4.06 9.90 -15.58
CA ASP A 170 -3.28 10.45 -14.45
C ASP A 170 -4.07 10.46 -13.15
N GLY A 171 -5.38 10.67 -13.22
CA GLY A 171 -6.26 10.56 -12.06
C GLY A 171 -6.25 9.16 -11.43
N LEU A 172 -6.07 8.09 -12.23
CA LEU A 172 -5.90 6.73 -11.72
C LEU A 172 -4.55 6.54 -11.02
N TRP A 173 -3.49 7.16 -11.54
CA TRP A 173 -2.16 7.10 -10.93
C TRP A 173 -2.13 7.81 -9.59
N TRP A 174 -2.73 8.98 -9.50
CA TRP A 174 -2.88 9.71 -8.25
C TRP A 174 -3.75 8.96 -7.23
N ALA A 175 -4.81 8.29 -7.68
CA ALA A 175 -5.63 7.44 -6.80
C ALA A 175 -4.83 6.27 -6.23
N TYR A 176 -3.91 5.72 -7.02
CA TYR A 176 -3.02 4.66 -6.56
C TYR A 176 -2.10 5.15 -5.44
N ALA A 177 -1.46 6.31 -5.65
CA ALA A 177 -0.58 6.95 -4.67
C ALA A 177 -1.35 7.34 -3.39
N ALA A 178 -2.53 7.95 -3.53
CA ALA A 178 -3.39 8.32 -2.40
C ALA A 178 -3.80 7.09 -1.56
N GLY A 179 -4.11 5.96 -2.22
CA GLY A 179 -4.42 4.70 -1.54
C GLY A 179 -3.27 4.18 -0.69
N ALA A 180 -2.03 4.30 -1.17
CA ALA A 180 -0.85 3.87 -0.43
C ALA A 180 -0.55 4.81 0.75
N VAL A 181 -0.55 6.12 0.52
CA VAL A 181 -0.28 7.13 1.56
C VAL A 181 -1.37 7.11 2.64
N GLY A 182 -2.65 7.13 2.25
CA GLY A 182 -3.76 7.11 3.19
C GLY A 182 -3.75 5.86 4.08
N SER A 183 -3.48 4.70 3.48
CA SER A 183 -3.36 3.44 4.23
C SER A 183 -2.18 3.46 5.19
N PHE A 184 -1.06 4.05 4.79
CA PHE A 184 0.12 4.15 5.64
C PHE A 184 -0.16 5.04 6.86
N VAL A 185 -0.80 6.19 6.66
CA VAL A 185 -1.18 7.08 7.77
C VAL A 185 -2.08 6.37 8.78
N VAL A 186 -3.11 5.65 8.28
CA VAL A 186 -4.01 4.87 9.15
C VAL A 186 -3.26 3.73 9.84
N ALA A 187 -2.39 3.01 9.13
CA ALA A 187 -1.61 1.91 9.71
C ALA A 187 -0.68 2.40 10.83
N VAL A 188 0.03 3.51 10.62
CA VAL A 188 0.87 4.16 11.63
C VAL A 188 0.04 4.62 12.83
N GLY A 189 -1.07 5.30 12.59
CA GLY A 189 -1.97 5.76 13.64
C GLY A 189 -2.48 4.60 14.49
N TRP A 190 -2.97 3.55 13.84
CA TRP A 190 -3.50 2.38 14.54
C TRP A 190 -2.41 1.61 15.32
N PHE A 191 -1.23 1.45 14.72
CA PHE A 191 -0.11 0.78 15.39
C PHE A 191 0.35 1.53 16.64
N ARG A 192 0.36 2.87 16.59
CA ARG A 192 0.69 3.73 17.74
C ARG A 192 -0.29 3.63 18.91
N LEU A 193 -1.56 3.30 18.66
CA LEU A 193 -2.55 3.10 19.72
C LEU A 193 -2.21 1.90 20.65
N GLY A 194 -1.31 1.00 20.22
CA GLY A 194 -0.80 -0.08 21.06
C GLY A 194 -1.79 -1.20 21.38
N THR A 195 -2.98 -1.21 20.78
CA THR A 195 -4.05 -2.22 21.02
C THR A 195 -3.64 -3.65 20.66
N TRP A 196 -2.53 -3.82 19.96
CA TRP A 196 -1.98 -5.11 19.55
C TRP A 196 -1.07 -5.75 20.61
N LYS A 197 -0.62 -5.00 21.61
CA LYS A 197 0.35 -5.46 22.63
C LYS A 197 -0.19 -6.56 23.56
N GLY A 198 -1.51 -6.65 23.73
CA GLY A 198 -2.16 -7.65 24.61
C GLY A 198 -2.66 -8.92 23.88
N GLY A 199 -2.64 -8.96 22.55
CA GLY A 199 -3.40 -9.94 21.75
C GLY A 199 -3.01 -11.43 21.92
N VAL A 200 -1.80 -11.76 22.37
CA VAL A 200 -1.34 -13.15 22.53
C VAL A 200 -1.44 -13.59 24.00
N VAL A 201 -1.20 -12.69 24.94
CA VAL A 201 -1.15 -13.00 26.39
C VAL A 201 -2.54 -13.28 26.97
N ASP A 202 -3.57 -12.57 26.48
CA ASP A 202 -4.94 -12.72 26.98
C ASP A 202 -5.63 -14.01 26.48
N SER A 203 -5.18 -14.62 25.39
CA SER A 203 -5.75 -15.85 24.86
C SER A 203 -5.31 -17.10 25.64
N GLU A 204 -4.11 -17.11 26.22
CA GLU A 204 -3.64 -18.23 27.05
C GLU A 204 -4.24 -18.20 28.47
N ALA A 205 -4.49 -16.99 28.98
CA ALA A 205 -5.14 -16.82 30.30
C ALA A 205 -6.61 -17.28 30.33
N SER A 206 -7.26 -17.41 29.18
CA SER A 206 -8.66 -17.83 29.04
C SER A 206 -8.86 -19.32 28.79
N THR A 207 -7.79 -20.11 28.67
CA THR A 207 -7.92 -21.58 28.53
C THR A 207 -8.04 -22.21 29.93
N PRO A 208 -9.19 -22.82 30.29
CA PRO A 208 -9.31 -23.53 31.56
C PRO A 208 -8.29 -24.68 31.61
N ALA A 209 -7.65 -24.85 32.78
CA ALA A 209 -6.76 -25.98 33.00
C ALA A 209 -7.54 -27.28 32.76
N PRO A 210 -6.94 -28.32 32.13
CA PRO A 210 -7.59 -29.61 32.01
C PRO A 210 -7.93 -30.12 33.38
N THR A 211 -9.22 -30.39 33.62
CA THR A 211 -9.69 -31.09 34.80
C THR A 211 -9.34 -32.54 34.65
N ASP A 212 -8.36 -33.00 35.43
CA ASP A 212 -8.04 -34.42 35.61
C ASP A 212 -9.20 -35.21 36.20
#